data_5c1839928b70269ca3fd02be0bd956c5
#
_entry.id   5c1839928b70269ca3fd02be0bd956c5
#
_cell.length_a   1.000
_cell.length_b   1.000
_cell.length_c   1.000
_cell.angle_alpha   90.00
_cell.angle_beta   90.00
_cell.angle_gamma   90.00
#
_symmetry.space_group_name_H-M   'P 1'
#
loop_
_entity.id
_entity.type
_entity.pdbx_description
1 polymer ?
#
loop_
_entity_poly.entity_id
_entity_poly.type
_entity_poly.pdbx_seq_one_letter_code
_entity_poly.pdbx_strand_id
1 'polypeptide(L)'
;PITREWAMNRAKRGYVRAGYGNYGNVDFKAGYLWDITGKDRLKVGVSLDGMNGKLKHWNAEDWKSRFYSTEFRLDYSHDFSKVTLNLGGGLQSQVFNYMPDSEMHTASARATDKQHHTLGDFHIGVSSRDESLPLQFTLQTGLKYFGIKYPLDYSGNASTGKEKIVHTEGDLSLIHI
;
A
#
# COMPACT_ATOMS: atom_id res chain seq x y z
N PRO A 1 8.09 39.05 12.14
CA PRO A 1 7.35 38.38 11.09
C PRO A 1 8.28 37.40 10.40
N ILE A 2 8.02 36.12 10.58
CA ILE A 2 8.75 35.03 9.91
C ILE A 2 8.32 35.07 8.46
N THR A 3 9.19 35.52 7.58
CA THR A 3 8.89 35.61 6.16
C THR A 3 8.68 34.22 5.55
N ARG A 4 7.73 34.13 4.64
CA ARG A 4 7.32 32.88 3.97
C ARG A 4 8.49 32.15 3.26
N GLU A 5 9.55 32.86 2.90
CA GLU A 5 10.80 32.32 2.34
C GLU A 5 11.57 31.43 3.33
N TRP A 6 11.49 31.69 4.64
CA TRP A 6 12.13 30.86 5.65
C TRP A 6 11.49 29.49 5.79
N ALA A 7 10.19 29.39 5.51
CA ALA A 7 9.47 28.14 5.56
C ALA A 7 9.74 27.25 4.34
N MET A 8 10.01 27.83 3.16
CA MET A 8 10.28 27.07 1.94
C MET A 8 11.68 26.44 1.90
N ASN A 9 12.67 27.05 2.54
CA ASN A 9 14.05 26.52 2.58
C ASN A 9 14.28 25.36 3.56
N ARG A 10 13.26 24.96 4.32
CA ARG A 10 13.28 23.79 5.21
C ARG A 10 12.22 22.76 4.85
N ALA A 11 12.01 22.49 3.58
CA ALA A 11 11.19 21.35 3.16
C ALA A 11 11.77 20.07 3.79
N LYS A 12 11.05 19.51 4.74
CA LYS A 12 11.45 18.25 5.39
C LYS A 12 11.43 17.16 4.33
N ARG A 13 12.59 16.59 4.03
CA ARG A 13 12.76 15.53 3.01
C ARG A 13 12.32 14.15 3.50
N GLY A 14 12.10 14.00 4.79
CA GLY A 14 11.69 12.74 5.36
C GLY A 14 10.94 12.90 6.67
N TYR A 15 10.24 11.84 7.04
CA TYR A 15 9.55 11.73 8.31
C TYR A 15 9.61 10.29 8.81
N VAL A 16 9.55 10.15 10.12
CA VAL A 16 9.31 8.88 10.81
C VAL A 16 8.25 9.14 11.86
N ARG A 17 7.28 8.27 11.91
CA ARG A 17 6.23 8.25 12.92
C ARG A 17 6.14 6.84 13.48
N ALA A 18 6.11 6.70 14.79
CA ALA A 18 5.90 5.43 15.47
C ALA A 18 4.90 5.62 16.60
N GLY A 19 3.98 4.69 16.72
CA GLY A 19 2.98 4.62 17.77
C GLY A 19 2.83 3.20 18.29
N TYR A 20 2.63 3.07 19.59
CA TYR A 20 2.31 1.81 20.24
C TYR A 20 1.15 2.03 21.21
N GLY A 21 0.19 1.15 21.18
CA GLY A 21 -1.02 1.24 21.98
C GLY A 21 -1.44 -0.08 22.62
N ASN A 22 -2.57 -0.05 23.30
CA ASN A 22 -3.17 -1.22 23.93
C ASN A 22 -3.45 -2.32 22.90
N TYR A 23 -3.50 -3.57 23.33
CA TYR A 23 -3.72 -4.75 22.49
C TYR A 23 -2.65 -4.97 21.41
N GLY A 24 -1.40 -4.56 21.67
CA GLY A 24 -0.32 -4.68 20.70
C GLY A 24 -0.57 -3.86 19.43
N ASN A 25 -1.29 -2.75 19.56
CA ASN A 25 -1.52 -1.83 18.45
C ASN A 25 -0.20 -1.15 18.09
N VAL A 26 0.21 -1.28 16.84
CA VAL A 26 1.44 -0.70 16.29
C VAL A 26 1.08 0.13 15.08
N ASP A 27 1.57 1.38 15.05
CA ASP A 27 1.53 2.27 13.90
C ASP A 27 2.96 2.76 13.64
N PHE A 28 3.53 2.36 12.51
CA PHE A 28 4.83 2.84 12.06
C PHE A 28 4.73 3.34 10.63
N LYS A 29 5.20 4.57 10.39
CA LYS A 29 5.27 5.15 9.05
C LYS A 29 6.59 5.89 8.89
N ALA A 30 7.26 5.64 7.78
CA ALA A 30 8.46 6.38 7.42
C ALA A 30 8.44 6.67 5.92
N GLY A 31 8.96 7.83 5.56
CA GLY A 31 9.10 8.22 4.18
C GLY A 31 10.27 9.16 3.98
N TYR A 32 10.88 9.07 2.82
CA TYR A 32 11.99 9.94 2.45
C TYR A 32 11.95 10.30 0.97
N LEU A 33 12.28 11.54 0.67
CA LEU A 33 12.42 12.08 -0.68
C LEU A 33 13.88 12.44 -0.94
N TRP A 34 14.49 11.75 -1.90
CA TRP A 34 15.81 12.07 -2.40
C TRP A 34 15.72 12.88 -3.70
N ASP A 35 16.33 14.06 -3.71
CA ASP A 35 16.71 14.76 -4.93
C ASP A 35 18.11 14.26 -5.31
N ILE A 36 18.18 13.22 -6.16
CA ILE A 36 19.44 12.60 -6.56
C ILE A 36 20.24 13.59 -7.43
N THR A 37 19.53 14.23 -8.34
CA THR A 37 20.03 15.35 -9.15
C THR A 37 18.94 16.42 -9.25
N GLY A 38 19.23 17.55 -9.91
CA GLY A 38 18.19 18.55 -10.19
C GLY A 38 17.05 18.06 -11.09
N LYS A 39 17.20 16.86 -11.70
CA LYS A 39 16.24 16.24 -12.60
C LYS A 39 15.68 14.91 -12.10
N ASP A 40 16.33 14.32 -11.10
CA ASP A 40 15.99 12.99 -10.60
C ASP A 40 15.49 13.07 -9.17
N ARG A 41 14.32 12.53 -8.93
CA ARG A 41 13.71 12.45 -7.60
C ARG A 41 13.26 11.01 -7.31
N LEU A 42 13.57 10.56 -6.12
CA LEU A 42 13.18 9.25 -5.61
C LEU A 42 12.44 9.41 -4.29
N LYS A 43 11.22 8.92 -4.23
CA LYS A 43 10.41 8.87 -3.01
C LYS A 43 10.28 7.43 -2.56
N VAL A 44 10.60 7.18 -1.30
CA VAL A 44 10.45 5.86 -0.67
C VAL A 44 9.53 6.01 0.54
N GLY A 45 8.59 5.09 0.68
CA GLY A 45 7.68 5.06 1.81
C GLY A 45 7.52 3.64 2.35
N VAL A 46 7.40 3.55 3.66
CA VAL A 46 7.14 2.30 4.39
C VAL A 46 6.08 2.57 5.44
N SER A 47 5.10 1.67 5.56
CA SER A 47 4.14 1.69 6.66
C SER A 47 3.92 0.29 7.23
N LEU A 48 3.70 0.23 8.52
CA LEU A 48 3.30 -0.95 9.27
C LEU A 48 2.19 -0.53 10.23
N ASP A 49 1.02 -1.08 10.03
CA ASP A 49 -0.14 -0.91 10.91
C ASP A 49 -0.57 -2.29 11.41
N GLY A 50 -0.90 -2.41 12.68
CA GLY A 50 -1.36 -3.69 13.17
C GLY A 50 -1.87 -3.68 14.60
N MET A 51 -2.58 -4.74 14.92
CA MET A 51 -3.09 -5.00 16.27
C MET A 51 -3.08 -6.50 16.55
N ASN A 52 -2.97 -6.87 17.82
CA ASN A 52 -3.00 -8.23 18.29
C ASN A 52 -3.76 -8.30 19.62
N GLY A 53 -5.08 -8.36 19.53
CA GLY A 53 -5.97 -8.42 20.68
C GLY A 53 -6.59 -9.80 20.90
N LYS A 54 -7.16 -9.99 22.08
CA LYS A 54 -8.03 -11.12 22.40
C LYS A 54 -9.45 -10.61 22.54
N LEU A 55 -10.38 -11.19 21.80
CA LEU A 55 -11.80 -10.97 21.99
C LEU A 55 -12.33 -12.07 22.92
N LYS A 56 -12.90 -11.66 24.05
CA LYS A 56 -13.58 -12.58 24.95
C LYS A 56 -15.00 -12.80 24.44
N HIS A 57 -15.32 -14.02 24.12
CA HIS A 57 -16.69 -14.41 23.82
C HIS A 57 -17.31 -15.03 25.07
N TRP A 58 -18.54 -14.63 25.41
CA TRP A 58 -19.20 -15.04 26.67
C TRP A 58 -19.55 -16.54 26.73
N ASN A 59 -19.62 -17.22 25.60
CA ASN A 59 -20.00 -18.64 25.49
C ASN A 59 -19.02 -19.50 24.68
N ALA A 60 -17.83 -19.03 24.34
CA ALA A 60 -16.88 -19.76 23.51
C ALA A 60 -15.44 -19.48 23.92
N GLU A 61 -14.50 -20.22 23.34
CA GLU A 61 -13.08 -19.98 23.53
C GLU A 61 -12.68 -18.56 23.13
N ASP A 62 -11.72 -17.98 23.84
CA ASP A 62 -11.17 -16.66 23.55
C ASP A 62 -10.64 -16.60 22.11
N TRP A 63 -11.12 -15.63 21.35
CA TRP A 63 -10.73 -15.44 19.96
C TRP A 63 -9.54 -14.48 19.86
N LYS A 64 -8.48 -14.86 19.13
CA LYS A 64 -7.36 -13.97 18.84
C LYS A 64 -7.67 -13.12 17.63
N SER A 65 -7.90 -11.83 17.84
CA SER A 65 -7.99 -10.85 16.75
C SER A 65 -6.60 -10.33 16.41
N ARG A 66 -6.10 -10.69 15.23
CA ARG A 66 -4.80 -10.24 14.73
C ARG A 66 -4.99 -9.63 13.35
N PHE A 67 -4.46 -8.43 13.18
CA PHE A 67 -4.39 -7.75 11.90
C PHE A 67 -3.04 -7.06 11.80
N TYR A 68 -2.33 -7.29 10.69
CA TYR A 68 -1.12 -6.56 10.36
C TYR A 68 -1.16 -6.21 8.88
N SER A 69 -0.87 -4.96 8.56
CA SER A 69 -0.70 -4.44 7.21
C SER A 69 0.68 -3.81 7.09
N THR A 70 1.46 -4.29 6.15
CA THR A 70 2.78 -3.72 5.82
C THR A 70 2.74 -3.25 4.38
N GLU A 71 3.14 -2.01 4.13
CA GLU A 71 3.20 -1.43 2.80
C GLU A 71 4.59 -0.83 2.55
N PHE A 72 5.10 -1.09 1.37
CA PHE A 72 6.31 -0.47 0.82
C PHE A 72 5.97 0.19 -0.50
N ARG A 73 6.36 1.46 -0.68
CA ARG A 73 6.19 2.21 -1.92
C ARG A 73 7.49 2.84 -2.35
N LEU A 74 7.68 2.87 -3.67
CA LEU A 74 8.80 3.51 -4.32
C LEU A 74 8.29 4.25 -5.56
N ASP A 75 8.58 5.55 -5.64
CA ASP A 75 8.25 6.39 -6.78
C ASP A 75 9.51 7.13 -7.23
N TYR A 76 9.83 6.99 -8.50
CA TYR A 76 10.96 7.67 -9.16
C TYR A 76 10.45 8.57 -10.25
N SER A 77 10.99 9.77 -10.37
CA SER A 77 10.72 10.68 -11.47
C SER A 77 12.00 11.24 -12.05
N HIS A 78 12.04 11.33 -13.38
CA HIS A 78 13.12 11.95 -14.14
C HIS A 78 12.57 13.02 -15.07
N ASP A 79 13.12 14.22 -14.96
CA ASP A 79 12.75 15.37 -15.76
C ASP A 79 13.66 15.48 -16.98
N PHE A 80 13.17 15.10 -18.16
CA PHE A 80 13.75 15.45 -19.44
C PHE A 80 13.43 16.91 -19.81
N SER A 81 13.97 17.41 -20.92
CA SER A 81 13.76 18.79 -21.36
C SER A 81 12.27 19.12 -21.61
N LYS A 82 11.51 18.18 -22.21
CA LYS A 82 10.13 18.38 -22.63
C LYS A 82 9.12 17.48 -21.93
N VAL A 83 9.58 16.41 -21.29
CA VAL A 83 8.72 15.42 -20.67
C VAL A 83 9.28 15.00 -19.31
N THR A 84 8.39 14.57 -18.42
CA THR A 84 8.73 13.93 -17.16
C THR A 84 8.34 12.46 -17.24
N LEU A 85 9.29 11.58 -16.93
CA LEU A 85 9.07 10.15 -16.75
C LEU A 85 8.78 9.87 -15.27
N ASN A 86 7.72 9.13 -14.98
CA ASN A 86 7.39 8.66 -13.66
C ASN A 86 7.36 7.14 -13.65
N LEU A 87 8.06 6.55 -12.69
CA LEU A 87 8.06 5.11 -12.43
C LEU A 87 7.67 4.92 -10.97
N GLY A 88 6.71 4.06 -10.70
CA GLY A 88 6.34 3.82 -9.33
C GLY A 88 5.83 2.41 -9.12
N GLY A 89 5.80 2.01 -7.88
CA GLY A 89 5.28 0.74 -7.49
C GLY A 89 5.19 0.58 -5.98
N GLY A 90 4.40 -0.39 -5.58
CA GLY A 90 4.19 -0.72 -4.19
C GLY A 90 3.93 -2.19 -3.99
N LEU A 91 4.24 -2.63 -2.78
CA LEU A 91 3.90 -3.94 -2.27
C LEU A 91 3.20 -3.78 -0.93
N GLN A 92 2.04 -4.38 -0.80
CA GLN A 92 1.30 -4.43 0.45
C GLN A 92 1.05 -5.89 0.85
N SER A 93 1.34 -6.20 2.09
CA SER A 93 1.03 -7.49 2.68
C SER A 93 0.12 -7.30 3.88
N GLN A 94 -0.99 -8.00 3.89
CA GLN A 94 -1.94 -7.99 4.99
C GLN A 94 -2.09 -9.40 5.54
N VAL A 95 -2.06 -9.51 6.86
CA VAL A 95 -2.26 -10.75 7.60
C VAL A 95 -3.34 -10.52 8.63
N PHE A 96 -4.36 -11.35 8.61
CA PHE A 96 -5.42 -11.28 9.61
C PHE A 96 -5.95 -12.68 9.96
N ASN A 97 -6.53 -12.82 11.13
CA ASN A 97 -7.18 -14.05 11.52
C ASN A 97 -8.61 -14.06 10.95
N TYR A 98 -8.98 -15.21 10.43
CA TYR A 98 -10.35 -15.45 10.03
C TYR A 98 -11.26 -15.50 11.28
N MET A 99 -12.34 -14.73 11.26
CA MET A 99 -13.40 -14.80 12.28
C MET A 99 -14.59 -15.48 11.62
N PRO A 100 -14.93 -16.71 12.00
CA PRO A 100 -16.15 -17.35 11.49
C PRO A 100 -17.37 -16.58 11.98
N ASP A 101 -18.33 -16.43 11.11
CA ASP A 101 -19.66 -15.98 11.51
C ASP A 101 -20.23 -16.96 12.53
N SER A 102 -21.04 -16.47 13.48
CA SER A 102 -21.64 -17.26 14.57
C SER A 102 -22.47 -18.46 14.08
N GLU A 103 -22.89 -18.45 12.83
CA GLU A 103 -23.62 -19.53 12.17
C GLU A 103 -22.72 -20.55 11.46
N MET A 104 -21.44 -20.20 11.18
CA MET A 104 -20.46 -21.10 10.60
C MET A 104 -19.67 -21.85 11.69
N HIS A 105 -20.31 -22.66 12.46
CA HIS A 105 -19.66 -23.62 13.35
C HIS A 105 -19.08 -24.79 12.57
N THR A 106 -18.11 -24.52 11.70
CA THR A 106 -17.30 -25.60 11.15
C THR A 106 -16.20 -25.93 12.16
N ALA A 107 -16.19 -27.15 12.63
CA ALA A 107 -15.23 -27.71 13.58
C ALA A 107 -13.74 -27.62 13.15
N SER A 108 -13.46 -27.08 11.96
CA SER A 108 -12.13 -26.95 11.34
C SER A 108 -11.56 -25.53 11.39
N ALA A 109 -12.35 -24.48 11.64
CA ALA A 109 -11.82 -23.13 11.79
C ALA A 109 -11.16 -22.96 13.16
N ARG A 110 -9.83 -22.85 13.19
CA ARG A 110 -9.09 -22.60 14.43
C ARG A 110 -8.96 -21.10 14.67
N ALA A 111 -9.08 -20.66 15.92
CA ALA A 111 -8.89 -19.27 16.33
C ALA A 111 -7.51 -18.67 15.96
N THR A 112 -6.58 -19.50 15.49
CA THR A 112 -5.22 -19.13 15.08
C THR A 112 -4.99 -19.12 13.59
N ASP A 113 -5.98 -19.51 12.77
CA ASP A 113 -5.85 -19.57 11.32
C ASP A 113 -5.68 -18.17 10.74
N LYS A 114 -4.74 -18.04 9.81
CA LYS A 114 -4.35 -16.75 9.23
C LYS A 114 -4.67 -16.71 7.76
N GLN A 115 -5.25 -15.61 7.35
CA GLN A 115 -5.41 -15.25 5.96
C GLN A 115 -4.34 -14.24 5.56
N HIS A 116 -3.79 -14.38 4.36
CA HIS A 116 -2.78 -13.50 3.82
C HIS A 116 -3.29 -12.88 2.53
N HIS A 117 -3.23 -11.57 2.43
CA HIS A 117 -3.43 -10.83 1.20
C HIS A 117 -2.12 -10.18 0.80
N THR A 118 -1.80 -10.27 -0.47
CA THR A 118 -0.65 -9.59 -1.07
C THR A 118 -1.13 -8.79 -2.25
N LEU A 119 -0.87 -7.49 -2.21
CA LEU A 119 -1.13 -6.58 -3.32
C LEU A 119 0.20 -6.04 -3.82
N GLY A 120 0.36 -6.00 -5.14
CA GLY A 120 1.48 -5.36 -5.79
C GLY A 120 0.97 -4.45 -6.89
N ASP A 121 1.55 -3.27 -7.02
CA ASP A 121 1.29 -2.38 -8.14
C ASP A 121 2.61 -1.89 -8.73
N PHE A 122 2.60 -1.70 -10.03
CA PHE A 122 3.66 -1.06 -10.77
C PHE A 122 3.04 -0.15 -11.82
N HIS A 123 3.53 1.06 -11.95
CA HIS A 123 3.09 2.00 -12.96
C HIS A 123 4.24 2.73 -13.61
N ILE A 124 4.05 3.06 -14.87
CA ILE A 124 4.93 3.91 -15.65
C ILE A 124 4.10 5.02 -16.28
N GLY A 125 4.56 6.26 -16.18
CA GLY A 125 3.88 7.42 -16.73
C GLY A 125 4.85 8.36 -17.43
N VAL A 126 4.38 9.00 -18.48
CA VAL A 126 5.07 10.07 -19.19
C VAL A 126 4.12 11.24 -19.33
N SER A 127 4.54 12.41 -18.87
CA SER A 127 3.76 13.65 -18.99
C SER A 127 4.55 14.75 -19.65
N SER A 128 3.85 15.61 -20.41
CA SER A 128 4.47 16.83 -20.98
C SER A 128 4.85 17.78 -19.85
N ARG A 129 6.00 18.43 -19.99
CA ARG A 129 6.52 19.39 -19.02
C ARG A 129 6.53 20.83 -19.53
N ASP A 130 6.63 20.99 -20.82
CA ASP A 130 6.75 22.29 -21.47
C ASP A 130 5.33 22.89 -21.70
N GLU A 131 4.98 23.88 -20.89
CA GLU A 131 3.70 24.59 -20.97
C GLU A 131 3.53 25.41 -22.25
N SER A 132 4.62 25.64 -22.99
CA SER A 132 4.59 26.35 -24.27
C SER A 132 4.15 25.47 -25.45
N LEU A 133 4.06 24.15 -25.22
CA LEU A 133 3.55 23.23 -26.24
C LEU A 133 2.03 23.39 -26.42
N PRO A 134 1.55 23.39 -27.67
CA PRO A 134 0.12 23.51 -27.94
C PRO A 134 -0.69 22.30 -27.49
N LEU A 135 -0.02 21.20 -27.20
CA LEU A 135 -0.61 19.97 -26.71
C LEU A 135 0.10 19.51 -25.43
N GLN A 136 -0.64 19.45 -24.36
CA GLN A 136 -0.17 18.80 -23.13
C GLN A 136 -0.80 17.42 -23.03
N PHE A 137 0.02 16.44 -22.64
CA PHE A 137 -0.42 15.05 -22.53
C PHE A 137 0.09 14.39 -21.25
N THR A 138 -0.64 13.42 -20.78
CA THR A 138 -0.21 12.45 -19.77
C THR A 138 -0.61 11.07 -20.25
N LEU A 139 0.36 10.19 -20.33
CA LEU A 139 0.17 8.77 -20.63
C LEU A 139 0.62 7.97 -19.41
N GLN A 140 -0.23 7.12 -18.91
CA GLN A 140 0.09 6.24 -17.79
C GLN A 140 -0.39 4.82 -18.08
N THR A 141 0.41 3.85 -17.71
CA THR A 141 0.04 2.44 -17.72
C THR A 141 0.52 1.76 -16.46
N GLY A 142 -0.17 0.72 -16.03
CA GLY A 142 0.17 0.04 -14.81
C GLY A 142 -0.27 -1.42 -14.78
N LEU A 143 0.31 -2.15 -13.85
CA LEU A 143 0.00 -3.53 -13.53
C LEU A 143 -0.36 -3.61 -12.06
N LYS A 144 -1.46 -4.30 -11.75
CA LYS A 144 -1.85 -4.62 -10.38
C LYS A 144 -1.88 -6.13 -10.21
N TYR A 145 -1.28 -6.57 -9.14
CA TYR A 145 -1.28 -7.95 -8.70
C TYR A 145 -2.02 -8.07 -7.38
N PHE A 146 -2.91 -9.03 -7.29
CA PHE A 146 -3.61 -9.39 -6.07
C PHE A 146 -3.50 -10.89 -5.84
N GLY A 147 -3.06 -11.28 -4.66
CA GLY A 147 -2.95 -12.67 -4.24
C GLY A 147 -3.59 -12.87 -2.88
N ILE A 148 -4.39 -13.90 -2.76
CA ILE A 148 -5.01 -14.34 -1.51
C ILE A 148 -4.50 -15.74 -1.17
N LYS A 149 -4.19 -15.94 0.10
CA LYS A 149 -3.99 -17.25 0.70
C LYS A 149 -4.90 -17.38 1.91
N TYR A 150 -5.75 -18.37 1.91
CA TYR A 150 -6.72 -18.61 2.97
C TYR A 150 -6.62 -20.05 3.49
N PRO A 151 -6.95 -20.28 4.78
CA PRO A 151 -6.81 -21.59 5.42
C PRO A 151 -7.97 -22.56 5.17
N LEU A 152 -9.09 -22.07 4.60
CA LEU A 152 -10.32 -22.84 4.40
C LEU A 152 -10.70 -22.85 2.91
N ASP A 153 -11.27 -23.95 2.43
CA ASP A 153 -11.92 -23.99 1.13
C ASP A 153 -13.39 -23.50 1.20
N TYR A 154 -14.04 -23.37 0.03
CA TYR A 154 -15.46 -22.98 -0.05
C TYR A 154 -16.42 -23.96 0.63
N SER A 155 -15.99 -25.18 0.91
CA SER A 155 -16.78 -26.21 1.60
C SER A 155 -16.54 -26.20 3.11
N GLY A 156 -15.72 -25.28 3.62
CA GLY A 156 -15.38 -25.20 5.04
C GLY A 156 -14.37 -26.26 5.49
N ASN A 157 -13.74 -26.98 4.56
CA ASN A 157 -12.68 -27.94 4.88
C ASN A 157 -11.35 -27.22 5.05
N ALA A 158 -10.49 -27.74 5.93
CA ALA A 158 -9.16 -27.20 6.16
C ALA A 158 -8.23 -27.45 4.97
N SER A 159 -8.43 -26.72 3.88
CA SER A 159 -7.55 -26.73 2.70
C SER A 159 -6.93 -25.34 2.51
N THR A 160 -5.69 -25.30 2.06
CA THR A 160 -5.02 -24.04 1.75
C THR A 160 -5.37 -23.61 0.33
N GLY A 161 -6.30 -22.66 0.20
CA GLY A 161 -6.62 -22.03 -1.07
C GLY A 161 -5.65 -20.91 -1.41
N LYS A 162 -5.36 -20.74 -2.70
CA LYS A 162 -4.58 -19.61 -3.24
C LYS A 162 -5.24 -19.10 -4.51
N GLU A 163 -5.50 -17.82 -4.54
CA GLU A 163 -6.00 -17.15 -5.73
C GLU A 163 -5.08 -16.01 -6.13
N LYS A 164 -4.96 -15.77 -7.42
CA LYS A 164 -4.14 -14.70 -7.99
C LYS A 164 -4.91 -14.01 -9.10
N ILE A 165 -4.92 -12.70 -9.04
CA ILE A 165 -5.52 -11.84 -10.07
C ILE A 165 -4.45 -10.85 -10.50
N VAL A 166 -4.27 -10.73 -11.82
CA VAL A 166 -3.41 -9.70 -12.43
C VAL A 166 -4.30 -8.81 -13.28
N HIS A 167 -4.24 -7.52 -13.02
CA HIS A 167 -4.99 -6.50 -13.76
C HIS A 167 -4.04 -5.51 -14.40
N THR A 168 -4.30 -5.17 -15.66
CA THR A 168 -3.57 -4.13 -16.39
C THR A 168 -4.44 -2.91 -16.56
N GLU A 169 -3.88 -1.75 -16.29
CA GLU A 169 -4.54 -0.45 -16.47
C GLU A 169 -3.76 0.38 -17.47
N GLY A 170 -4.47 1.16 -18.29
CA GLY A 170 -3.88 2.19 -19.13
C GLY A 170 -4.76 3.43 -19.11
N ASP A 171 -4.15 4.60 -19.01
CA ASP A 171 -4.83 5.89 -19.08
C ASP A 171 -4.05 6.83 -19.99
N LEU A 172 -4.78 7.55 -20.85
CA LEU A 172 -4.26 8.58 -21.71
C LEU A 172 -5.10 9.84 -21.53
N SER A 173 -4.50 10.89 -21.01
CA SER A 173 -5.11 12.21 -20.91
C SER A 173 -4.43 13.19 -21.87
N LEU A 174 -5.23 13.86 -22.69
CA LEU A 174 -4.81 14.88 -23.64
C LEU A 174 -5.53 16.19 -23.32
N ILE A 175 -4.77 17.25 -23.11
CA ILE A 175 -5.31 18.60 -22.94
C ILE A 175 -4.73 19.46 -24.06
N HIS A 176 -5.60 20.01 -24.87
CA HIS A 176 -5.26 21.03 -25.86
C HIS A 176 -5.58 22.40 -25.25
N ILE A 177 -4.57 23.27 -25.21
CA ILE A 177 -4.68 24.65 -24.71
C ILE A 177 -4.71 25.61 -25.90
#